data_fe8f63c038e960ee91923b30082fb69e
#
_entry.id   fe8f63c038e960ee91923b30082fb69e
#
_cell.length_a   1.000
_cell.length_b   1.000
_cell.length_c   1.000
_cell.angle_alpha   90.00
_cell.angle_beta   90.00
_cell.angle_gamma   90.00
#
_symmetry.space_group_name_H-M   'P 1'
#
loop_
_entity.id
_entity.type
_entity.pdbx_description
1 polymer ?
#
loop_
_entity_poly.entity_id
_entity_poly.type
_entity_poly.pdbx_seq_one_letter_code
_entity_poly.pdbx_strand_id
1 'polypeptide(L)'
;MEEKVRIKSLSSHRVVLTVPDMRLNRVWEKKGTIRTIPFEQLEEAFYNPGVEALFRNGVLGIDDMDVKKRLGLEPEDADEPTNLISLTDEEMKKLLTEAPVHEFRAKLRELPIEQINELIGYAIEHEIANFDKSEILKGITGIDIISAIRLNRDDLAAQKEE
;
A
#
# COMPACT_ATOMS: atom_id res chain seq x y z
N MET A 1 -26.35 1.77 18.92
CA MET A 1 -25.08 1.02 18.73
C MET A 1 -24.16 1.80 17.82
N GLU A 2 -22.93 1.95 18.25
CA GLU A 2 -21.91 2.57 17.37
C GLU A 2 -21.50 1.59 16.30
N GLU A 3 -21.52 2.06 15.05
CA GLU A 3 -20.97 1.31 13.93
C GLU A 3 -19.45 1.32 14.03
N LYS A 4 -18.83 0.15 14.04
CA LYS A 4 -17.37 0.01 14.10
C LYS A 4 -16.82 -0.35 12.74
N VAL A 5 -15.78 0.35 12.34
CA VAL A 5 -15.11 0.13 11.06
C VAL A 5 -13.85 -0.68 11.28
N ARG A 6 -13.69 -1.76 10.53
CA ARG A 6 -12.49 -2.60 10.55
C ARG A 6 -11.47 -2.02 9.58
N ILE A 7 -10.29 -1.72 10.11
CA ILE A 7 -9.21 -1.12 9.34
C ILE A 7 -8.00 -2.06 9.36
N LYS A 8 -7.51 -2.39 8.20
CA LYS A 8 -6.41 -3.33 8.00
C LYS A 8 -5.15 -2.59 7.58
N SER A 9 -4.00 -2.96 8.14
CA SER A 9 -2.72 -2.45 7.66
C SER A 9 -2.35 -3.12 6.34
N LEU A 10 -2.04 -2.30 5.33
CA LEU A 10 -1.56 -2.73 4.02
C LEU A 10 -0.06 -2.48 3.87
N SER A 11 0.57 -1.86 4.87
CA SER A 11 2.00 -1.56 4.88
C SER A 11 2.78 -2.64 5.62
N SER A 12 4.00 -2.91 5.16
CA SER A 12 4.93 -3.83 5.83
C SER A 12 5.55 -3.21 7.09
N HIS A 13 5.36 -1.90 7.28
CA HIS A 13 5.90 -1.18 8.43
C HIS A 13 4.84 -1.01 9.52
N ARG A 14 5.32 -0.71 10.74
CA ARG A 14 4.44 -0.34 11.85
C ARG A 14 3.72 0.97 11.50
N VAL A 15 2.40 0.99 11.68
CA VAL A 15 1.56 2.16 11.37
C VAL A 15 0.93 2.66 12.66
N VAL A 16 0.98 3.97 12.89
CA VAL A 16 0.35 4.61 14.05
C VAL A 16 -0.61 5.68 13.55
N LEU A 17 -1.85 5.63 14.04
CA LEU A 17 -2.85 6.67 13.80
C LEU A 17 -3.17 7.31 15.15
N THR A 18 -2.81 8.56 15.31
CA THR A 18 -3.03 9.31 16.56
C THR A 18 -3.68 10.65 16.26
N VAL A 19 -4.81 10.90 16.91
CA VAL A 19 -5.48 12.20 16.88
C VAL A 19 -5.69 12.63 18.33
N PRO A 20 -4.75 13.42 18.88
CA PRO A 20 -4.77 13.76 20.32
C PRO A 20 -6.04 14.45 20.79
N ASP A 21 -6.60 15.33 19.96
CA ASP A 21 -7.82 16.10 20.29
C ASP A 21 -9.03 15.19 20.52
N MET A 22 -9.03 14.01 19.89
CA MET A 22 -10.10 13.02 20.00
C MET A 22 -9.75 11.89 20.95
N ARG A 23 -8.54 11.91 21.53
CA ARG A 23 -7.98 10.81 22.32
C ARG A 23 -7.99 9.49 21.54
N LEU A 24 -7.86 9.59 20.22
CA LEU A 24 -7.82 8.43 19.35
C LEU A 24 -6.37 8.00 19.13
N ASN A 25 -6.08 6.74 19.44
CA ASN A 25 -4.75 6.16 19.22
C ASN A 25 -4.91 4.70 18.83
N ARG A 26 -4.39 4.33 17.66
CA ARG A 26 -4.40 2.95 17.17
C ARG A 26 -3.04 2.62 16.56
N VAL A 27 -2.59 1.40 16.78
CA VAL A 27 -1.30 0.92 16.27
C VAL A 27 -1.52 -0.39 15.52
N TRP A 28 -0.96 -0.47 14.32
CA TRP A 28 -0.88 -1.69 13.52
C TRP A 28 0.58 -2.11 13.49
N GLU A 29 0.91 -3.19 14.20
CA GLU A 29 2.31 -3.62 14.37
C GLU A 29 2.91 -4.20 13.10
N LYS A 30 2.09 -4.86 12.28
CA LYS A 30 2.55 -5.50 11.05
C LYS A 30 1.44 -5.56 10.01
N LYS A 31 1.83 -5.84 8.76
CA LYS A 31 0.89 -5.99 7.65
C LYS A 31 -0.18 -7.05 7.97
N GLY A 32 -1.42 -6.73 7.68
CA GLY A 32 -2.56 -7.60 7.93
C GLY A 32 -3.21 -7.42 9.30
N THR A 33 -2.60 -6.67 10.21
CA THR A 33 -3.21 -6.35 11.50
C THR A 33 -4.50 -5.56 11.30
N ILE A 34 -5.55 -5.93 12.02
CA ILE A 34 -6.86 -5.26 11.95
C ILE A 34 -7.15 -4.58 13.28
N ARG A 35 -7.56 -3.30 13.20
CA ARG A 35 -8.03 -2.53 14.34
C ARG A 35 -9.38 -1.92 14.01
N THR A 36 -10.22 -1.73 15.01
CA THR A 36 -11.55 -1.13 14.80
C THR A 36 -11.57 0.29 15.34
N ILE A 37 -12.29 1.17 14.63
CA ILE A 37 -12.55 2.55 15.05
C ILE A 37 -14.04 2.80 14.83
N PRO A 38 -14.75 3.41 15.81
CA PRO A 38 -16.14 3.79 15.58
C PRO A 38 -16.26 4.74 14.38
N PHE A 39 -17.26 4.55 13.54
CA PHE A 39 -17.43 5.32 12.30
C PHE A 39 -17.41 6.84 12.55
N GLU A 40 -18.12 7.28 13.59
CA GLU A 40 -18.19 8.71 13.91
C GLU A 40 -16.82 9.32 14.22
N GLN A 41 -15.98 8.58 14.95
CA GLN A 41 -14.61 9.01 15.24
C GLN A 41 -13.75 9.01 13.98
N LEU A 42 -13.91 8.01 13.14
CA LEU A 42 -13.15 7.92 11.88
C LEU A 42 -13.53 9.05 10.94
N GLU A 43 -14.80 9.36 10.80
CA GLU A 43 -15.30 10.47 9.98
C GLU A 43 -14.72 11.80 10.45
N GLU A 44 -14.72 12.04 11.76
CA GLU A 44 -14.14 13.25 12.34
C GLU A 44 -12.62 13.29 12.14
N ALA A 45 -11.93 12.14 12.29
CA ALA A 45 -10.49 12.03 12.09
C ALA A 45 -10.09 12.36 10.63
N PHE A 46 -10.98 12.11 9.67
CA PHE A 46 -10.73 12.41 8.25
C PHE A 46 -10.62 13.89 7.94
N TYR A 47 -11.03 14.77 8.84
CA TYR A 47 -10.77 16.20 8.70
C TYR A 47 -9.28 16.53 8.87
N ASN A 48 -8.50 15.61 9.46
CA ASN A 48 -7.06 15.74 9.54
C ASN A 48 -6.43 15.19 8.24
N PRO A 49 -5.75 16.02 7.44
CA PRO A 49 -5.16 15.57 6.16
C PRO A 49 -4.18 14.40 6.32
N GLY A 50 -3.48 14.32 7.44
CA GLY A 50 -2.56 13.22 7.72
C GLY A 50 -3.27 11.88 7.88
N VAL A 51 -4.47 11.87 8.47
CA VAL A 51 -5.28 10.66 8.60
C VAL A 51 -5.82 10.22 7.25
N GLU A 52 -6.41 11.15 6.50
CA GLU A 52 -6.94 10.86 5.16
C GLU A 52 -5.84 10.28 4.26
N ALA A 53 -4.63 10.84 4.33
CA ALA A 53 -3.50 10.40 3.53
C ALA A 53 -3.14 8.93 3.78
N LEU A 54 -3.29 8.41 5.01
CA LEU A 54 -3.02 7.01 5.32
C LEU A 54 -3.90 6.08 4.48
N PHE A 55 -5.15 6.46 4.23
CA PHE A 55 -6.08 5.66 3.44
C PHE A 55 -5.90 5.88 1.95
N ARG A 56 -5.67 7.10 1.49
CA ARG A 56 -5.48 7.41 0.08
C ARG A 56 -4.17 6.88 -0.47
N ASN A 57 -3.12 6.83 0.36
CA ASN A 57 -1.81 6.31 -0.05
C ASN A 57 -1.71 4.77 0.09
N GLY A 58 -2.75 4.12 0.58
CA GLY A 58 -2.78 2.67 0.68
C GLY A 58 -1.99 2.10 1.85
N VAL A 59 -1.74 2.89 2.89
CA VAL A 59 -1.10 2.44 4.13
C VAL A 59 -2.11 1.67 4.98
N LEU A 60 -3.34 2.18 5.08
CA LEU A 60 -4.46 1.54 5.76
C LEU A 60 -5.61 1.32 4.76
N GLY A 61 -6.34 0.23 4.90
CA GLY A 61 -7.44 -0.12 4.02
C GLY A 61 -8.73 -0.47 4.76
N ILE A 62 -9.84 -0.18 4.11
CA ILE A 62 -11.19 -0.50 4.56
C ILE A 62 -11.82 -1.37 3.49
N ASP A 63 -12.36 -2.55 3.88
CA ASP A 63 -12.99 -3.47 2.93
C ASP A 63 -14.46 -3.13 2.64
N ASP A 64 -15.10 -2.42 3.56
CA ASP A 64 -16.53 -2.09 3.44
C ASP A 64 -16.71 -0.94 2.43
N MET A 65 -17.34 -1.26 1.30
CA MET A 65 -17.57 -0.31 0.20
C MET A 65 -18.49 0.85 0.62
N ASP A 66 -19.52 0.57 1.42
CA ASP A 66 -20.43 1.60 1.92
C ASP A 66 -19.69 2.64 2.78
N VAL A 67 -18.84 2.16 3.67
CA VAL A 67 -18.01 3.03 4.51
C VAL A 67 -17.07 3.88 3.64
N LYS A 68 -16.44 3.28 2.64
CA LYS A 68 -15.55 4.01 1.71
C LYS A 68 -16.27 5.14 1.01
N LYS A 69 -17.50 4.88 0.53
CA LYS A 69 -18.31 5.92 -0.12
C LYS A 69 -18.65 7.05 0.84
N ARG A 70 -19.04 6.71 2.06
CA ARG A 70 -19.40 7.69 3.10
C ARG A 70 -18.21 8.57 3.50
N LEU A 71 -16.99 8.03 3.43
CA LEU A 71 -15.76 8.77 3.73
C LEU A 71 -15.18 9.50 2.52
N GLY A 72 -15.79 9.34 1.33
CA GLY A 72 -15.30 9.97 0.12
C GLY A 72 -14.11 9.29 -0.53
N LEU A 73 -13.82 8.05 -0.13
CA LEU A 73 -12.71 7.25 -0.72
C LEU A 73 -13.12 6.60 -2.03
N GLU A 74 -14.41 6.43 -2.26
CA GLU A 74 -14.98 5.90 -3.50
C GLU A 74 -16.16 6.76 -3.95
N PRO A 75 -16.44 6.87 -5.27
CA PRO A 75 -17.63 7.58 -5.76
C PRO A 75 -18.92 6.92 -5.27
N GLU A 76 -19.94 7.72 -5.01
CA GLU A 76 -21.24 7.24 -4.51
C GLU A 76 -21.92 6.24 -5.45
N ASP A 77 -21.68 6.38 -6.76
CA ASP A 77 -22.27 5.55 -7.81
C ASP A 77 -21.42 4.36 -8.21
N ALA A 78 -20.30 4.12 -7.52
CA ALA A 78 -19.42 3.00 -7.84
C ALA A 78 -20.03 1.67 -7.39
N ASP A 79 -20.13 0.70 -8.30
CA ASP A 79 -20.56 -0.66 -8.01
C ASP A 79 -19.38 -1.54 -7.57
N GLU A 80 -18.19 -1.22 -8.03
CA GLU A 80 -16.95 -1.92 -7.70
C GLU A 80 -15.88 -0.91 -7.27
N PRO A 81 -14.86 -1.37 -6.50
CA PRO A 81 -13.78 -0.47 -6.12
C PRO A 81 -13.10 0.14 -7.34
N THR A 82 -13.02 1.47 -7.39
CA THR A 82 -12.38 2.21 -8.48
C THR A 82 -10.89 2.38 -8.23
N ASN A 83 -10.49 2.36 -6.96
CA ASN A 83 -9.10 2.46 -6.55
C ASN A 83 -8.63 1.14 -5.98
N LEU A 84 -7.61 0.56 -6.62
CA LEU A 84 -6.94 -0.62 -6.07
C LEU A 84 -6.01 -0.13 -4.96
N ILE A 85 -6.31 -0.49 -3.73
CA ILE A 85 -5.52 -0.07 -2.58
C ILE A 85 -4.56 -1.15 -2.07
N SER A 86 -4.67 -2.37 -2.59
CA SER A 86 -3.71 -3.43 -2.27
C SER A 86 -3.61 -4.46 -3.40
N LEU A 87 -2.43 -5.09 -3.49
CA LEU A 87 -2.18 -6.20 -4.39
C LEU A 87 -1.77 -7.42 -3.57
N THR A 88 -2.26 -8.61 -3.97
CA THR A 88 -1.77 -9.87 -3.40
C THR A 88 -0.37 -10.17 -3.95
N ASP A 89 0.35 -11.07 -3.30
CA ASP A 89 1.66 -11.51 -3.78
C ASP A 89 1.59 -12.12 -5.17
N GLU A 90 0.54 -12.89 -5.47
CA GLU A 90 0.32 -13.44 -6.82
C GLU A 90 0.09 -12.37 -7.86
N GLU A 91 -0.70 -11.35 -7.53
CA GLU A 91 -0.96 -10.23 -8.43
C GLU A 91 0.32 -9.42 -8.69
N MET A 92 1.15 -9.21 -7.66
CA MET A 92 2.44 -8.53 -7.82
C MET A 92 3.37 -9.33 -8.72
N LYS A 93 3.44 -10.65 -8.52
CA LYS A 93 4.26 -11.53 -9.35
C LYS A 93 3.82 -11.49 -10.81
N LYS A 94 2.52 -11.62 -11.08
CA LYS A 94 1.99 -11.57 -12.44
C LYS A 94 2.25 -10.23 -13.11
N LEU A 95 2.08 -9.16 -12.36
CA LEU A 95 2.31 -7.80 -12.87
C LEU A 95 3.76 -7.59 -13.27
N LEU A 96 4.69 -8.12 -12.47
CA LEU A 96 6.13 -7.98 -12.71
C LEU A 96 6.66 -8.93 -13.79
N THR A 97 6.07 -10.12 -13.95
CA THR A 97 6.62 -11.17 -14.82
C THR A 97 5.81 -11.43 -16.10
N GLU A 98 4.49 -11.33 -16.04
CA GLU A 98 3.61 -11.72 -17.15
C GLU A 98 2.95 -10.53 -17.87
N ALA A 99 2.64 -9.46 -17.16
CA ALA A 99 1.91 -8.33 -17.75
C ALA A 99 2.75 -7.59 -18.81
N PRO A 100 2.15 -7.25 -19.95
CA PRO A 100 2.83 -6.37 -20.93
C PRO A 100 3.11 -4.99 -20.34
N VAL A 101 4.11 -4.30 -20.85
CA VAL A 101 4.55 -2.99 -20.34
C VAL A 101 3.40 -1.97 -20.29
N HIS A 102 2.54 -1.94 -21.32
CA HIS A 102 1.43 -1.00 -21.33
C HIS A 102 0.37 -1.27 -20.26
N GLU A 103 0.11 -2.54 -19.96
CA GLU A 103 -0.79 -2.93 -18.86
C GLU A 103 -0.16 -2.61 -17.50
N PHE A 104 1.14 -2.85 -17.37
CA PHE A 104 1.90 -2.52 -16.17
C PHE A 104 1.79 -1.01 -15.85
N ARG A 105 2.01 -0.15 -16.86
CA ARG A 105 1.89 1.30 -16.69
C ARG A 105 0.48 1.72 -16.30
N ALA A 106 -0.53 1.15 -16.94
CA ALA A 106 -1.93 1.46 -16.64
C ALA A 106 -2.28 1.09 -15.20
N LYS A 107 -1.81 -0.08 -14.75
CA LYS A 107 -2.05 -0.55 -13.39
C LYS A 107 -1.39 0.34 -12.34
N LEU A 108 -0.16 0.79 -12.59
CA LEU A 108 0.55 1.67 -11.67
C LEU A 108 -0.17 3.00 -11.45
N ARG A 109 -0.88 3.51 -12.45
CA ARG A 109 -1.65 4.75 -12.32
C ARG A 109 -2.82 4.61 -11.34
N GLU A 110 -3.31 3.40 -11.16
CA GLU A 110 -4.41 3.10 -10.26
C GLU A 110 -3.96 2.79 -8.82
N LEU A 111 -2.67 2.59 -8.62
CA LEU A 111 -2.13 2.18 -7.31
C LEU A 111 -1.68 3.38 -6.47
N PRO A 112 -2.00 3.36 -5.16
CA PRO A 112 -1.40 4.31 -4.22
C PRO A 112 0.11 4.12 -4.14
N ILE A 113 0.83 5.18 -3.77
CA ILE A 113 2.30 5.14 -3.69
C ILE A 113 2.82 4.04 -2.75
N GLU A 114 2.13 3.78 -1.65
CA GLU A 114 2.54 2.72 -0.72
C GLU A 114 2.49 1.34 -1.39
N GLN A 115 1.50 1.10 -2.24
CA GLN A 115 1.42 -0.18 -2.97
C GLN A 115 2.49 -0.29 -4.04
N ILE A 116 2.88 0.82 -4.65
CA ILE A 116 4.01 0.84 -5.59
C ILE A 116 5.29 0.49 -4.84
N ASN A 117 5.50 1.04 -3.65
CA ASN A 117 6.65 0.71 -2.81
C ASN A 117 6.66 -0.76 -2.38
N GLU A 118 5.50 -1.33 -2.06
CA GLU A 118 5.37 -2.77 -1.75
C GLU A 118 5.72 -3.63 -2.96
N LEU A 119 5.30 -3.21 -4.16
CA LEU A 119 5.63 -3.90 -5.41
C LEU A 119 7.16 -3.90 -5.65
N ILE A 120 7.81 -2.77 -5.42
CA ILE A 120 9.27 -2.65 -5.52
C ILE A 120 9.96 -3.56 -4.52
N GLY A 121 9.50 -3.56 -3.26
CA GLY A 121 10.03 -4.43 -2.21
C GLY A 121 9.91 -5.91 -2.58
N TYR A 122 8.77 -6.30 -3.13
CA TYR A 122 8.53 -7.66 -3.62
C TYR A 122 9.51 -8.03 -4.74
N ALA A 123 9.70 -7.12 -5.71
CA ALA A 123 10.63 -7.35 -6.82
C ALA A 123 12.07 -7.55 -6.34
N ILE A 124 12.51 -6.75 -5.37
CA ILE A 124 13.86 -6.86 -4.80
C ILE A 124 14.01 -8.17 -4.01
N GLU A 125 13.04 -8.49 -3.16
CA GLU A 125 13.07 -9.70 -2.33
C GLU A 125 13.13 -10.97 -3.18
N HIS A 126 12.35 -11.04 -4.24
CA HIS A 126 12.26 -12.20 -5.13
C HIS A 126 13.20 -12.11 -6.34
N GLU A 127 14.04 -11.08 -6.39
CA GLU A 127 15.02 -10.85 -7.48
C GLU A 127 14.40 -10.84 -8.88
N ILE A 128 13.24 -10.20 -9.01
CA ILE A 128 12.55 -10.05 -10.29
C ILE A 128 13.05 -8.78 -10.97
N ALA A 129 13.89 -8.94 -11.99
CA ALA A 129 14.52 -7.82 -12.70
C ALA A 129 14.06 -7.80 -14.17
N ASN A 130 13.07 -6.96 -14.47
CA ASN A 130 12.68 -6.63 -15.84
C ASN A 130 13.12 -5.20 -16.11
N PHE A 131 13.98 -4.99 -17.09
CA PHE A 131 14.56 -3.68 -17.35
C PHE A 131 13.49 -2.60 -17.61
N ASP A 132 12.55 -2.85 -18.49
CA ASP A 132 11.53 -1.86 -18.86
C ASP A 132 10.65 -1.48 -17.66
N LYS A 133 10.20 -2.47 -16.90
CA LYS A 133 9.37 -2.24 -15.71
C LYS A 133 10.16 -1.55 -14.60
N SER A 134 11.42 -1.92 -14.43
CA SER A 134 12.31 -1.30 -13.43
C SER A 134 12.56 0.16 -13.75
N GLU A 135 12.72 0.53 -15.02
CA GLU A 135 12.89 1.92 -15.45
C GLU A 135 11.63 2.73 -15.19
N ILE A 136 10.44 2.16 -15.41
CA ILE A 136 9.18 2.82 -15.12
C ILE A 136 9.06 3.11 -13.61
N LEU A 137 9.36 2.12 -12.77
CA LEU A 137 9.30 2.27 -11.32
C LEU A 137 10.34 3.28 -10.82
N LYS A 138 11.54 3.27 -11.40
CA LYS A 138 12.59 4.24 -11.07
C LYS A 138 12.15 5.66 -11.40
N GLY A 139 11.45 5.85 -12.52
CA GLY A 139 10.92 7.16 -12.90
C GLY A 139 9.87 7.70 -11.94
N ILE A 140 9.12 6.82 -11.29
CA ILE A 140 8.07 7.19 -10.32
C ILE A 140 8.66 7.42 -8.93
N THR A 141 9.55 6.54 -8.48
CA THR A 141 10.02 6.49 -7.07
C THR A 141 11.47 6.87 -6.87
N GLY A 142 12.28 6.88 -7.93
CA GLY A 142 13.72 7.06 -7.84
C GLY A 142 14.50 5.82 -7.41
N ILE A 143 13.82 4.71 -7.14
CA ILE A 143 14.43 3.46 -6.67
C ILE A 143 14.83 2.60 -7.88
N ASP A 144 16.10 2.22 -7.95
CA ASP A 144 16.64 1.33 -8.99
C ASP A 144 16.63 -0.11 -8.47
N ILE A 145 15.64 -0.90 -8.93
CA ILE A 145 15.45 -2.30 -8.50
C ILE A 145 16.66 -3.16 -8.86
N ILE A 146 17.20 -3.01 -10.06
CA ILE A 146 18.31 -3.82 -10.54
C ILE A 146 19.55 -3.59 -9.67
N SER A 147 19.86 -2.34 -9.37
CA SER A 147 20.98 -1.99 -8.48
C SER A 147 20.74 -2.50 -7.06
N ALA A 148 19.51 -2.42 -6.55
CA ALA A 148 19.16 -2.91 -5.21
C ALA A 148 19.34 -4.43 -5.11
N ILE A 149 18.92 -5.19 -6.12
CA ILE A 149 19.11 -6.64 -6.17
C ILE A 149 20.60 -6.98 -6.16
N ARG A 150 21.40 -6.26 -6.95
CA ARG A 150 22.85 -6.48 -7.02
C ARG A 150 23.51 -6.22 -5.67
N LEU A 151 23.15 -5.12 -4.99
CA LEU A 151 23.69 -4.78 -3.67
C LEU A 151 23.33 -5.85 -2.63
N ASN A 152 22.12 -6.37 -2.65
CA ASN A 152 21.70 -7.43 -1.73
C ASN A 152 22.50 -8.73 -1.95
N ARG A 153 22.77 -9.07 -3.20
CA ARG A 153 23.61 -10.24 -3.53
C ARG A 153 25.05 -10.07 -3.02
N ASP A 154 25.61 -8.89 -3.20
CA ASP A 154 26.97 -8.58 -2.75
C ASP A 154 27.06 -8.64 -1.22
N ASP A 155 26.06 -8.11 -0.50
CA ASP A 155 25.98 -8.17 0.96
C ASP A 155 25.90 -9.62 1.46
N LEU A 156 25.06 -10.45 0.83
CA LEU A 156 24.94 -11.86 1.17
C LEU A 156 26.23 -12.63 0.92
N ALA A 157 26.94 -12.33 -0.17
CA ALA A 157 28.22 -12.94 -0.49
C ALA A 157 29.28 -12.56 0.55
N ALA A 158 29.32 -11.29 0.96
CA ALA A 158 30.23 -10.80 2.00
C ALA A 158 29.97 -11.47 3.35
N GLN A 159 28.73 -11.69 3.71
CA GLN A 159 28.36 -12.39 4.96
C GLN A 159 28.78 -13.86 4.97
N LYS A 160 28.77 -14.51 3.81
CA LYS A 160 29.18 -15.92 3.70
C LYS A 160 30.68 -16.12 3.78
N GLU A 161 31.47 -15.07 3.49
CA GLU A 161 32.95 -15.14 3.54
C GLU A 161 33.48 -14.91 4.94
N GLU A 162 32.67 -14.44 5.87
CA GLU A 162 33.01 -14.33 7.28
C GLU A 162 32.69 -15.64 8.00
#